data_469d2fc8897e2bea039961accc876f1b
#
_entry.id   469d2fc8897e2bea039961accc876f1b
#
_cell.length_a   1.000
_cell.length_b   1.000
_cell.length_c   1.000
_cell.angle_alpha   90.00
_cell.angle_beta   90.00
_cell.angle_gamma   90.00
#
_symmetry.space_group_name_H-M   'P 1'
#
loop_
_entity.id
_entity.type
_entity.pdbx_description
1 polymer ?
#
loop_
_entity_poly.entity_id
_entity_poly.type
_entity_poly.pdbx_seq_one_letter_code
_entity_poly.pdbx_strand_id
1 'polypeptide(L)'
;MKTPEHQAWNPTSWQTRPAQQQPSYRDATALADAVAKLSRLPPIVVSWEVDRLREELAAAQRGERFLLQGGDCAESFDDCESDKIAKRLKILLQMSLVLTHGLKKPIIRVGRMAGQYAKPRSADTETRDGVTLPSYRGDIVNHAEFTPEARAPDPQLLLRGYERAALTINFIRALIDGGFADLHHPEYWDLGFVGHSPFKVEYERIVASVADGLEFFETISSKEVHTALRADFYASHEALVLHYEQAQTRFIARNNRWYNLSTHMPWIGMRTAQLDGAHVEYCRGIANPVGVKVGTAMDAAWLQRLVTTLNPQNTPGKLTLIHRFGAKDIESALPKAIQAVRATGHSVLWICDPMHGNTESSQSGLKTRRFENILRELDLATRIHQDLGSHLGGVHVELTGEDVTECTGGARGLADLDLQRAYKSSVDPRLNYEQSLELALLIAERNRAPRRSR
;
A
#
# COMPACT_ATOMS: atom_id res chain seq x y z
N MET A 1 -3.46 36.23 18.54
CA MET A 1 -3.14 35.81 17.16
C MET A 1 -4.42 35.33 16.52
N LYS A 2 -4.92 36.03 15.48
CA LYS A 2 -6.11 35.61 14.74
C LYS A 2 -5.79 34.29 14.05
N THR A 3 -6.59 33.26 14.30
CA THR A 3 -6.60 31.98 13.53
C THR A 3 -6.79 32.36 12.06
N PRO A 4 -5.95 31.85 11.12
CA PRO A 4 -6.18 32.11 9.70
C PRO A 4 -7.58 31.60 9.34
N GLU A 5 -8.38 32.44 8.70
CA GLU A 5 -9.65 32.05 8.11
C GLU A 5 -9.42 30.83 7.25
N HIS A 6 -10.05 29.72 7.60
CA HIS A 6 -10.00 28.50 6.80
C HIS A 6 -10.69 28.80 5.47
N GLN A 7 -9.91 29.14 4.47
CA GLN A 7 -10.38 29.19 3.10
C GLN A 7 -11.06 27.85 2.78
N ALA A 8 -12.30 27.90 2.29
CA ALA A 8 -13.06 26.70 2.00
C ALA A 8 -12.25 25.78 1.09
N TRP A 9 -12.02 24.52 1.53
CA TRP A 9 -11.22 23.54 0.79
C TRP A 9 -11.88 23.20 -0.56
N ASN A 10 -11.07 23.09 -1.58
CA ASN A 10 -11.44 22.54 -2.88
C ASN A 10 -10.25 21.71 -3.43
N PRO A 11 -10.43 20.89 -4.50
CA PRO A 11 -9.37 20.04 -5.02
C PRO A 11 -8.10 20.75 -5.46
N THR A 12 -8.12 22.07 -5.66
CA THR A 12 -6.96 22.88 -6.06
C THR A 12 -6.32 23.66 -4.89
N SER A 13 -6.87 23.57 -3.67
CA SER A 13 -6.36 24.29 -2.50
C SER A 13 -4.87 24.03 -2.21
N TRP A 14 -4.38 22.84 -2.58
CA TRP A 14 -2.98 22.45 -2.42
C TRP A 14 -2.02 23.36 -3.18
N GLN A 15 -2.45 23.99 -4.27
CA GLN A 15 -1.60 24.88 -5.11
C GLN A 15 -1.15 26.13 -4.36
N THR A 16 -1.81 26.47 -3.26
CA THR A 16 -1.45 27.59 -2.38
C THR A 16 -0.40 27.20 -1.32
N ARG A 17 0.06 25.95 -1.31
CA ARG A 17 0.98 25.39 -0.31
C ARG A 17 2.29 24.95 -0.93
N PRO A 18 3.38 24.88 -0.16
CA PRO A 18 4.64 24.31 -0.63
C PRO A 18 4.43 22.88 -1.13
N ALA A 19 4.71 22.63 -2.40
CA ALA A 19 4.44 21.35 -3.05
C ALA A 19 5.76 20.59 -3.29
N GLN A 20 6.19 19.80 -2.31
CA GLN A 20 7.38 18.96 -2.41
C GLN A 20 7.16 17.83 -3.44
N GLN A 21 8.24 17.37 -4.06
CA GLN A 21 8.26 16.22 -4.97
C GLN A 21 7.38 16.37 -6.24
N GLN A 22 6.88 17.56 -6.56
CA GLN A 22 6.11 17.77 -7.79
C GLN A 22 7.03 17.86 -8.99
N PRO A 23 6.64 17.25 -10.14
CA PRO A 23 7.38 17.41 -11.40
C PRO A 23 7.25 18.84 -11.93
N SER A 24 8.35 19.37 -12.49
CA SER A 24 8.35 20.68 -13.15
C SER A 24 8.07 20.50 -14.65
N TYR A 25 6.82 20.62 -15.04
CA TYR A 25 6.41 20.57 -16.45
C TYR A 25 6.80 21.86 -17.18
N ARG A 26 7.47 21.73 -18.34
CA ARG A 26 7.91 22.89 -19.14
C ARG A 26 6.75 23.59 -19.84
N ASP A 27 5.73 22.83 -20.24
CA ASP A 27 4.56 23.32 -20.95
C ASP A 27 3.33 23.31 -20.02
N ALA A 28 3.01 24.49 -19.47
CA ALA A 28 1.86 24.69 -18.60
C ALA A 28 0.52 24.49 -19.32
N THR A 29 0.47 24.78 -20.64
CA THR A 29 -0.74 24.59 -21.45
C THR A 29 -1.01 23.11 -21.67
N ALA A 30 0.01 22.34 -22.04
CA ALA A 30 -0.11 20.90 -22.18
C ALA A 30 -0.52 20.22 -20.86
N LEU A 31 0.01 20.71 -19.71
CA LEU A 31 -0.41 20.23 -18.39
C LEU A 31 -1.89 20.54 -18.12
N ALA A 32 -2.33 21.78 -18.36
CA ALA A 32 -3.72 22.18 -18.16
C ALA A 32 -4.67 21.35 -19.04
N ASP A 33 -4.30 21.09 -20.28
CA ASP A 33 -5.06 20.27 -21.21
C ASP A 33 -5.15 18.80 -20.75
N ALA A 34 -4.04 18.22 -20.29
CA ALA A 34 -4.02 16.87 -19.75
C ALA A 34 -4.93 16.73 -18.50
N VAL A 35 -4.82 17.67 -17.55
CA VAL A 35 -5.67 17.73 -16.35
C VAL A 35 -7.15 17.91 -16.73
N ALA A 36 -7.47 18.78 -17.69
CA ALA A 36 -8.83 18.99 -18.18
C ALA A 36 -9.42 17.76 -18.88
N LYS A 37 -8.61 17.00 -19.64
CA LYS A 37 -9.02 15.72 -20.22
C LYS A 37 -9.30 14.69 -19.15
N LEU A 38 -8.37 14.48 -18.21
CA LEU A 38 -8.51 13.54 -17.09
C LEU A 38 -9.75 13.82 -16.26
N SER A 39 -10.08 15.09 -16.00
CA SER A 39 -11.22 15.47 -15.19
C SER A 39 -12.58 15.07 -15.81
N ARG A 40 -12.63 14.82 -17.12
CA ARG A 40 -13.83 14.40 -17.88
C ARG A 40 -13.93 12.90 -18.05
N LEU A 41 -12.84 12.16 -17.84
CA LEU A 41 -12.85 10.69 -17.93
C LEU A 41 -13.63 10.07 -16.78
N PRO A 42 -14.19 8.85 -16.94
CA PRO A 42 -14.82 8.12 -15.85
C PRO A 42 -13.83 7.92 -14.68
N PRO A 43 -14.29 7.95 -13.43
CA PRO A 43 -13.42 7.66 -12.31
C PRO A 43 -12.97 6.18 -12.31
N ILE A 44 -11.78 5.90 -11.77
CA ILE A 44 -11.23 4.54 -11.69
C ILE A 44 -11.97 3.71 -10.65
N VAL A 45 -12.33 4.35 -9.53
CA VAL A 45 -13.11 3.74 -8.44
C VAL A 45 -14.35 4.59 -8.14
N VAL A 46 -15.30 4.06 -7.38
CA VAL A 46 -16.53 4.77 -7.07
C VAL A 46 -16.68 5.05 -5.57
N SER A 47 -17.42 6.09 -5.22
CA SER A 47 -17.52 6.58 -3.84
C SER A 47 -18.05 5.56 -2.84
N TRP A 48 -18.95 4.66 -3.26
CA TRP A 48 -19.49 3.64 -2.36
C TRP A 48 -18.42 2.57 -2.00
N GLU A 49 -17.51 2.23 -2.92
CA GLU A 49 -16.36 1.35 -2.62
C GLU A 49 -15.42 2.00 -1.60
N VAL A 50 -15.19 3.31 -1.76
CA VAL A 50 -14.39 4.11 -0.83
C VAL A 50 -15.02 4.15 0.57
N ASP A 51 -16.33 4.39 0.66
CA ASP A 51 -17.05 4.41 1.94
C ASP A 51 -17.05 3.02 2.59
N ARG A 52 -17.25 1.95 1.83
CA ARG A 52 -17.16 0.57 2.31
C ARG A 52 -15.78 0.26 2.87
N LEU A 53 -14.71 0.61 2.13
CA LEU A 53 -13.36 0.42 2.65
C LEU A 53 -13.15 1.18 3.98
N ARG A 54 -13.65 2.42 4.09
CA ARG A 54 -13.53 3.18 5.33
C ARG A 54 -14.21 2.47 6.51
N GLU A 55 -15.38 1.89 6.31
CA GLU A 55 -16.09 1.10 7.33
C GLU A 55 -15.29 -0.15 7.74
N GLU A 56 -14.70 -0.85 6.77
CA GLU A 56 -13.84 -2.00 7.04
C GLU A 56 -12.57 -1.61 7.80
N LEU A 57 -11.94 -0.47 7.46
CA LEU A 57 -10.78 0.05 8.18
C LEU A 57 -11.16 0.48 9.61
N ALA A 58 -12.37 0.99 9.82
CA ALA A 58 -12.89 1.26 11.16
C ALA A 58 -13.03 -0.04 11.99
N ALA A 59 -13.45 -1.14 11.37
CA ALA A 59 -13.48 -2.45 12.01
C ALA A 59 -12.07 -2.99 12.31
N ALA A 60 -11.10 -2.77 11.40
CA ALA A 60 -9.71 -3.11 11.66
C ALA A 60 -9.12 -2.28 12.81
N GLN A 61 -9.50 -1.02 12.92
CA GLN A 61 -9.11 -0.12 14.01
C GLN A 61 -9.59 -0.64 15.39
N ARG A 62 -10.74 -1.32 15.43
CA ARG A 62 -11.26 -2.00 16.64
C ARG A 62 -10.72 -3.42 16.85
N GLY A 63 -9.86 -3.91 15.93
CA GLY A 63 -9.31 -5.25 16.01
C GLY A 63 -10.23 -6.37 15.47
N GLU A 64 -11.33 -6.02 14.82
CA GLU A 64 -12.31 -6.97 14.26
C GLU A 64 -11.87 -7.50 12.88
N ARG A 65 -11.03 -6.76 12.17
CA ARG A 65 -10.43 -7.10 10.88
C ARG A 65 -8.92 -6.85 10.91
N PHE A 66 -8.23 -7.27 9.85
CA PHE A 66 -6.80 -7.01 9.68
C PHE A 66 -6.52 -6.50 8.26
N LEU A 67 -5.74 -5.43 8.12
CA LEU A 67 -5.37 -4.85 6.83
C LEU A 67 -4.11 -5.50 6.28
N LEU A 68 -4.21 -6.12 5.11
CA LEU A 68 -3.09 -6.49 4.26
C LEU A 68 -2.99 -5.47 3.11
N GLN A 69 -2.05 -4.55 3.20
CA GLN A 69 -1.73 -3.60 2.12
C GLN A 69 -0.40 -4.03 1.50
N GLY A 70 -0.42 -4.45 0.23
CA GLY A 70 0.76 -5.00 -0.41
C GLY A 70 0.78 -4.81 -1.92
N GLY A 71 1.97 -4.93 -2.52
CA GLY A 71 2.19 -4.87 -3.96
C GLY A 71 3.50 -4.17 -4.32
N ASP A 72 3.62 -3.67 -5.52
CA ASP A 72 4.86 -3.12 -6.04
C ASP A 72 5.36 -1.88 -5.29
N CYS A 73 6.67 -1.69 -5.33
CA CYS A 73 7.31 -0.46 -4.87
C CYS A 73 6.93 0.74 -5.77
N ALA A 74 7.08 0.57 -7.08
CA ALA A 74 6.53 1.41 -8.13
C ALA A 74 6.22 0.51 -9.33
N GLU A 75 5.01 0.65 -9.87
CA GLU A 75 4.61 -0.03 -11.09
C GLU A 75 5.24 0.65 -12.30
N SER A 76 5.59 -0.13 -13.32
CA SER A 76 5.86 0.34 -14.67
C SER A 76 4.58 0.27 -15.52
N PHE A 77 4.48 1.09 -16.56
CA PHE A 77 3.41 0.95 -17.56
C PHE A 77 3.45 -0.40 -18.29
N ASP A 78 4.64 -1.00 -18.40
CA ASP A 78 4.86 -2.32 -18.99
C ASP A 78 4.42 -3.46 -18.05
N ASP A 79 4.11 -3.14 -16.79
CA ASP A 79 3.54 -4.12 -15.86
C ASP A 79 2.03 -4.33 -16.04
N CYS A 80 1.38 -3.52 -16.89
CA CYS A 80 -0.03 -3.69 -17.24
C CYS A 80 -0.22 -4.84 -18.25
N GLU A 81 0.26 -6.02 -17.87
CA GLU A 81 0.15 -7.29 -18.59
C GLU A 81 -0.64 -8.31 -17.78
N SER A 82 -1.45 -9.13 -18.48
CA SER A 82 -2.36 -10.10 -17.85
C SER A 82 -1.67 -11.00 -16.82
N ASP A 83 -0.51 -11.56 -17.18
CA ASP A 83 0.24 -12.47 -16.33
C ASP A 83 0.78 -11.79 -15.08
N LYS A 84 1.34 -10.58 -15.23
CA LYS A 84 1.89 -9.80 -14.10
C LYS A 84 0.79 -9.36 -13.13
N ILE A 85 -0.35 -8.88 -13.64
CA ILE A 85 -1.51 -8.47 -12.83
C ILE A 85 -2.06 -9.69 -12.08
N ALA A 86 -2.26 -10.82 -12.79
CA ALA A 86 -2.77 -12.05 -12.18
C ALA A 86 -1.83 -12.56 -11.06
N LYS A 87 -0.51 -12.58 -11.27
CA LYS A 87 0.47 -13.01 -10.25
C LYS A 87 0.45 -12.11 -9.00
N ARG A 88 0.32 -10.79 -9.19
CA ARG A 88 0.21 -9.86 -8.06
C ARG A 88 -1.08 -10.02 -7.27
N LEU A 89 -2.20 -10.19 -7.96
CA LEU A 89 -3.47 -10.49 -7.31
C LEU A 89 -3.40 -11.82 -6.54
N LYS A 90 -2.88 -12.86 -7.17
CA LYS A 90 -2.74 -14.20 -6.62
C LYS A 90 -1.98 -14.21 -5.30
N ILE A 91 -0.79 -13.60 -5.23
CA ILE A 91 0.00 -13.59 -3.99
C ILE A 91 -0.74 -12.88 -2.85
N LEU A 92 -1.45 -11.78 -3.11
CA LEU A 92 -2.24 -11.09 -2.10
C LEU A 92 -3.42 -11.93 -1.61
N LEU A 93 -4.07 -12.69 -2.49
CA LEU A 93 -5.13 -13.62 -2.12
C LEU A 93 -4.60 -14.78 -1.28
N GLN A 94 -3.48 -15.38 -1.67
CA GLN A 94 -2.83 -16.46 -0.91
C GLN A 94 -2.40 -16.01 0.49
N MET A 95 -1.74 -14.86 0.60
CA MET A 95 -1.40 -14.27 1.90
C MET A 95 -2.65 -14.03 2.75
N SER A 96 -3.72 -13.50 2.13
CA SER A 96 -4.95 -13.22 2.87
C SER A 96 -5.65 -14.49 3.38
N LEU A 97 -5.56 -15.61 2.65
CA LEU A 97 -6.06 -16.90 3.10
C LEU A 97 -5.30 -17.39 4.35
N VAL A 98 -3.97 -17.39 4.28
CA VAL A 98 -3.10 -17.75 5.40
C VAL A 98 -3.39 -16.89 6.64
N LEU A 99 -3.49 -15.57 6.44
CA LEU A 99 -3.79 -14.63 7.53
C LEU A 99 -5.19 -14.83 8.10
N THR A 100 -6.22 -15.05 7.25
CA THR A 100 -7.59 -15.35 7.72
C THR A 100 -7.60 -16.60 8.59
N HIS A 101 -6.93 -17.66 8.13
CA HIS A 101 -6.84 -18.92 8.89
C HIS A 101 -6.09 -18.74 10.23
N GLY A 102 -4.98 -18.00 10.22
CA GLY A 102 -4.16 -17.80 11.42
C GLY A 102 -4.75 -16.84 12.43
N LEU A 103 -5.20 -15.66 11.97
CA LEU A 103 -5.71 -14.58 12.82
C LEU A 103 -7.17 -14.79 13.25
N LYS A 104 -7.92 -15.66 12.55
CA LYS A 104 -9.37 -15.88 12.75
C LYS A 104 -10.18 -14.57 12.61
N LYS A 105 -9.76 -13.70 11.71
CA LYS A 105 -10.38 -12.42 11.39
C LYS A 105 -10.47 -12.24 9.89
N PRO A 106 -11.49 -11.54 9.37
CA PRO A 106 -11.53 -11.14 7.97
C PRO A 106 -10.34 -10.24 7.61
N ILE A 107 -9.78 -10.44 6.42
CA ILE A 107 -8.66 -9.65 5.90
C ILE A 107 -9.18 -8.63 4.90
N ILE A 108 -8.79 -7.37 5.09
CA ILE A 108 -9.00 -6.29 4.12
C ILE A 108 -7.82 -6.31 3.15
N ARG A 109 -8.09 -6.50 1.86
CA ARG A 109 -7.07 -6.59 0.81
C ARG A 109 -6.95 -5.28 0.08
N VAL A 110 -5.82 -4.60 0.25
CA VAL A 110 -5.53 -3.33 -0.42
C VAL A 110 -4.25 -3.50 -1.24
N GLY A 111 -4.41 -3.50 -2.56
CA GLY A 111 -3.27 -3.61 -3.48
C GLY A 111 -2.56 -2.28 -3.70
N ARG A 112 -1.25 -2.27 -3.60
CA ARG A 112 -0.38 -1.20 -4.12
C ARG A 112 -0.21 -1.44 -5.62
N MET A 113 -1.28 -1.23 -6.37
CA MET A 113 -1.38 -1.47 -7.81
C MET A 113 -2.53 -0.65 -8.40
N ALA A 114 -2.57 -0.59 -9.72
CA ALA A 114 -3.50 0.24 -10.46
C ALA A 114 -3.35 1.74 -10.16
N GLY A 115 -2.09 2.24 -10.16
CA GLY A 115 -1.82 3.66 -9.92
C GLY A 115 -0.51 3.99 -9.22
N GLN A 116 0.25 3.03 -8.71
CA GLN A 116 1.54 3.28 -8.04
C GLN A 116 2.66 3.55 -9.08
N TYR A 117 2.43 4.49 -10.01
CA TYR A 117 3.34 4.83 -11.10
C TYR A 117 4.28 5.99 -10.76
N ALA A 118 4.25 6.51 -9.54
CA ALA A 118 5.12 7.60 -9.09
C ALA A 118 5.95 7.18 -7.88
N LYS A 119 7.16 7.73 -7.79
CA LYS A 119 8.06 7.51 -6.65
C LYS A 119 8.76 8.79 -6.21
N PRO A 120 8.77 9.12 -4.90
CA PRO A 120 9.53 10.23 -4.38
C PRO A 120 11.03 9.95 -4.45
N ARG A 121 11.82 10.94 -4.79
CA ARG A 121 13.29 10.82 -4.90
C ARG A 121 13.99 11.67 -3.85
N SER A 122 15.15 11.19 -3.39
CA SER A 122 15.98 11.93 -2.43
C SER A 122 16.71 13.10 -3.07
N ALA A 123 17.00 13.01 -4.38
CA ALA A 123 17.63 14.06 -5.18
C ALA A 123 16.77 14.35 -6.42
N ASP A 124 16.73 15.61 -6.84
CA ASP A 124 16.00 16.03 -8.04
C ASP A 124 16.68 15.63 -9.33
N THR A 125 17.98 15.35 -9.26
CA THR A 125 18.82 14.98 -10.40
C THR A 125 19.64 13.72 -10.11
N GLU A 126 20.03 13.03 -11.18
CA GLU A 126 20.98 11.91 -11.19
C GLU A 126 22.15 12.27 -12.10
N THR A 127 23.37 11.90 -11.70
CA THR A 127 24.57 12.08 -12.52
C THR A 127 25.15 10.71 -12.90
N ARG A 128 25.36 10.48 -14.20
CA ARG A 128 26.02 9.29 -14.74
C ARG A 128 27.03 9.75 -15.78
N ASP A 129 28.26 9.28 -15.72
CA ASP A 129 29.32 9.57 -16.68
C ASP A 129 29.50 11.08 -16.96
N GLY A 130 29.37 11.90 -15.91
CA GLY A 130 29.51 13.37 -16.03
C GLY A 130 28.27 14.11 -16.56
N VAL A 131 27.22 13.40 -16.99
CA VAL A 131 25.95 13.99 -17.46
C VAL A 131 24.97 14.02 -16.28
N THR A 132 24.36 15.18 -16.03
CA THR A 132 23.36 15.37 -14.98
C THR A 132 21.98 15.58 -15.60
N LEU A 133 21.03 14.71 -15.28
CA LEU A 133 19.65 14.75 -15.76
C LEU A 133 18.64 14.67 -14.59
N PRO A 134 17.38 15.06 -14.81
CA PRO A 134 16.32 14.85 -13.80
C PRO A 134 16.23 13.39 -13.36
N SER A 135 15.99 13.17 -12.08
CA SER A 135 15.76 11.82 -11.55
C SER A 135 14.54 11.17 -12.20
N TYR A 136 14.61 9.85 -12.41
CA TYR A 136 13.43 9.07 -12.76
C TYR A 136 12.45 9.07 -11.58
N ARG A 137 11.23 9.57 -11.80
CA ARG A 137 10.19 9.74 -10.76
C ARG A 137 8.98 8.81 -10.94
N GLY A 138 9.10 7.84 -11.85
CA GLY A 138 8.05 6.90 -12.21
C GLY A 138 7.38 7.27 -13.55
N ASP A 139 6.80 6.26 -14.19
CA ASP A 139 6.29 6.33 -15.56
C ASP A 139 5.17 7.36 -15.77
N ILE A 140 4.47 7.76 -14.70
CA ILE A 140 3.46 8.83 -14.77
C ILE A 140 4.09 10.23 -14.88
N VAL A 141 5.40 10.34 -14.69
CA VAL A 141 6.14 11.62 -14.72
C VAL A 141 7.12 11.68 -15.88
N ASN A 142 7.99 10.68 -16.01
CA ASN A 142 9.06 10.61 -17.00
C ASN A 142 9.50 9.16 -17.22
N HIS A 143 10.36 8.92 -18.20
CA HIS A 143 10.86 7.59 -18.55
C HIS A 143 12.17 7.24 -17.85
N ALA A 144 12.47 5.94 -17.74
CA ALA A 144 13.64 5.44 -17.02
C ALA A 144 14.96 5.58 -17.78
N GLU A 145 14.93 5.71 -19.11
CA GLU A 145 16.09 5.88 -19.96
C GLU A 145 16.85 7.16 -19.58
N PHE A 146 18.17 7.08 -19.56
CA PHE A 146 19.02 8.20 -19.16
C PHE A 146 19.37 9.11 -20.34
N THR A 147 18.33 9.74 -20.92
CA THR A 147 18.45 10.76 -21.98
C THR A 147 17.69 12.04 -21.59
N PRO A 148 18.07 13.22 -22.10
CA PRO A 148 17.37 14.47 -21.77
C PRO A 148 15.88 14.44 -22.10
N GLU A 149 15.51 13.80 -23.21
CA GLU A 149 14.13 13.67 -23.68
C GLU A 149 13.32 12.76 -22.76
N ALA A 150 13.84 11.56 -22.44
CA ALA A 150 13.18 10.58 -21.58
C ALA A 150 13.02 11.10 -20.15
N ARG A 151 13.99 11.86 -19.63
CA ARG A 151 13.95 12.39 -18.27
C ARG A 151 13.16 13.68 -18.12
N ALA A 152 12.74 14.32 -19.21
CA ALA A 152 11.85 15.49 -19.15
C ALA A 152 10.45 15.05 -18.68
N PRO A 153 9.85 15.71 -17.67
CA PRO A 153 8.46 15.44 -17.29
C PRO A 153 7.49 15.74 -18.44
N ASP A 154 6.62 14.76 -18.75
CA ASP A 154 5.62 14.86 -19.82
C ASP A 154 4.19 14.77 -19.27
N PRO A 155 3.34 15.82 -19.41
CA PRO A 155 1.96 15.80 -18.96
C PRO A 155 1.09 14.70 -19.62
N GLN A 156 1.44 14.21 -20.81
CA GLN A 156 0.68 13.14 -21.48
C GLN A 156 0.78 11.81 -20.74
N LEU A 157 1.83 11.60 -19.95
CA LEU A 157 2.00 10.43 -19.11
C LEU A 157 0.94 10.33 -18.00
N LEU A 158 0.33 11.45 -17.60
CA LEU A 158 -0.81 11.45 -16.68
C LEU A 158 -2.02 10.70 -17.28
N LEU A 159 -2.31 10.95 -18.57
CA LEU A 159 -3.40 10.25 -19.29
C LEU A 159 -3.07 8.76 -19.46
N ARG A 160 -1.82 8.46 -19.83
CA ARG A 160 -1.37 7.07 -19.97
C ARG A 160 -1.41 6.33 -18.64
N GLY A 161 -1.03 6.97 -17.53
CA GLY A 161 -1.16 6.41 -16.18
C GLY A 161 -2.60 6.08 -15.82
N TYR A 162 -3.53 6.96 -16.15
CA TYR A 162 -4.96 6.70 -15.99
C TYR A 162 -5.42 5.49 -16.80
N GLU A 163 -5.07 5.40 -18.08
CA GLU A 163 -5.44 4.28 -18.95
C GLU A 163 -4.92 2.94 -18.40
N ARG A 164 -3.66 2.89 -17.96
CA ARG A 164 -3.07 1.70 -17.36
C ARG A 164 -3.73 1.32 -16.03
N ALA A 165 -4.00 2.29 -15.17
CA ALA A 165 -4.71 2.06 -13.92
C ALA A 165 -6.13 1.53 -14.16
N ALA A 166 -6.87 2.12 -15.11
CA ALA A 166 -8.22 1.69 -15.46
C ALA A 166 -8.26 0.27 -16.03
N LEU A 167 -7.31 -0.09 -16.91
CA LEU A 167 -7.16 -1.46 -17.43
C LEU A 167 -6.85 -2.45 -16.31
N THR A 168 -5.89 -2.12 -15.45
CA THR A 168 -5.47 -2.98 -14.35
C THR A 168 -6.62 -3.28 -13.39
N ILE A 169 -7.32 -2.25 -12.92
CA ILE A 169 -8.41 -2.45 -11.96
C ILE A 169 -9.61 -3.16 -12.60
N ASN A 170 -9.91 -2.89 -13.88
CA ASN A 170 -10.95 -3.60 -14.61
C ASN A 170 -10.63 -5.09 -14.75
N PHE A 171 -9.39 -5.43 -15.09
CA PHE A 171 -8.97 -6.82 -15.20
C PHE A 171 -8.98 -7.55 -13.85
N ILE A 172 -8.56 -6.88 -12.76
CA ILE A 172 -8.68 -7.42 -11.40
C ILE A 172 -10.14 -7.72 -11.06
N ARG A 173 -11.07 -6.79 -11.35
CA ARG A 173 -12.50 -7.01 -11.12
C ARG A 173 -13.02 -8.19 -11.92
N ALA A 174 -12.65 -8.29 -13.20
CA ALA A 174 -13.03 -9.42 -14.06
C ALA A 174 -12.49 -10.77 -13.54
N LEU A 175 -11.25 -10.81 -13.05
CA LEU A 175 -10.67 -12.01 -12.44
C LEU A 175 -11.43 -12.44 -11.18
N ILE A 176 -11.73 -11.48 -10.30
CA ILE A 176 -12.47 -11.75 -9.06
C ILE A 176 -13.89 -12.20 -9.37
N ASP A 177 -14.56 -11.56 -10.30
CA ASP A 177 -15.92 -11.89 -10.72
C ASP A 177 -15.98 -13.25 -11.46
N GLY A 178 -14.92 -13.59 -12.19
CA GLY A 178 -14.76 -14.86 -12.90
C GLY A 178 -14.34 -16.05 -12.03
N GLY A 179 -14.31 -15.89 -10.69
CA GLY A 179 -13.97 -16.98 -9.77
C GLY A 179 -12.47 -17.18 -9.50
N PHE A 180 -11.60 -16.31 -10.02
CA PHE A 180 -10.14 -16.39 -9.72
C PHE A 180 -9.83 -16.27 -8.22
N ALA A 181 -10.69 -15.58 -7.47
CA ALA A 181 -10.63 -15.46 -6.02
C ALA A 181 -11.55 -16.46 -5.30
N ASP A 182 -12.09 -17.45 -6.02
CA ASP A 182 -12.98 -18.45 -5.46
C ASP A 182 -12.19 -19.42 -4.58
N LEU A 183 -12.53 -19.44 -3.32
CA LEU A 183 -11.93 -20.32 -2.32
C LEU A 183 -12.28 -21.80 -2.53
N HIS A 184 -13.30 -22.11 -3.36
CA HIS A 184 -13.68 -23.48 -3.70
C HIS A 184 -12.74 -24.13 -4.70
N HIS A 185 -11.94 -23.33 -5.42
CA HIS A 185 -11.02 -23.78 -6.44
C HIS A 185 -9.58 -23.38 -6.12
N PRO A 186 -9.03 -23.80 -4.95
CA PRO A 186 -7.65 -23.48 -4.59
C PRO A 186 -6.63 -24.08 -5.56
N GLU A 187 -7.02 -25.08 -6.39
CA GLU A 187 -6.22 -25.63 -7.47
C GLU A 187 -5.88 -24.60 -8.56
N TYR A 188 -6.73 -23.60 -8.78
CA TYR A 188 -6.40 -22.48 -9.68
C TYR A 188 -5.33 -21.55 -9.11
N TRP A 189 -5.03 -21.71 -7.83
CA TRP A 189 -4.01 -20.91 -7.15
C TRP A 189 -2.60 -21.48 -7.30
N ASP A 190 -2.38 -22.32 -8.32
CA ASP A 190 -1.11 -22.95 -8.71
C ASP A 190 0.01 -22.86 -7.65
N LEU A 191 0.22 -23.97 -6.96
CA LEU A 191 1.18 -24.10 -5.86
C LEU A 191 2.62 -24.35 -6.33
N GLY A 192 2.90 -24.20 -7.62
CA GLY A 192 4.24 -24.37 -8.18
C GLY A 192 5.32 -23.59 -7.43
N PHE A 193 4.93 -22.52 -6.77
CA PHE A 193 5.79 -21.69 -5.94
C PHE A 193 6.22 -22.36 -4.64
N VAL A 194 5.33 -23.13 -4.03
CA VAL A 194 5.56 -23.72 -2.69
C VAL A 194 6.40 -24.98 -2.79
N GLY A 195 6.71 -25.42 -4.02
CA GLY A 195 7.38 -26.70 -4.29
C GLY A 195 8.73 -26.92 -3.56
N HIS A 196 9.40 -25.83 -3.20
CA HIS A 196 10.70 -25.84 -2.54
C HIS A 196 10.68 -25.21 -1.13
N SER A 197 9.55 -24.70 -0.68
CA SER A 197 9.43 -24.04 0.63
C SER A 197 9.29 -25.08 1.75
N PRO A 198 9.99 -24.91 2.90
CA PRO A 198 9.76 -25.72 4.10
C PRO A 198 8.34 -25.56 4.65
N PHE A 199 7.62 -24.50 4.26
CA PHE A 199 6.23 -24.25 4.65
C PHE A 199 5.18 -24.88 3.72
N LYS A 200 5.58 -25.64 2.71
CA LYS A 200 4.68 -26.31 1.75
C LYS A 200 3.57 -27.09 2.47
N VAL A 201 3.96 -27.97 3.38
CA VAL A 201 3.02 -28.83 4.11
C VAL A 201 2.02 -28.02 4.94
N GLU A 202 2.49 -26.96 5.61
CA GLU A 202 1.62 -26.10 6.40
C GLU A 202 0.64 -25.31 5.52
N TYR A 203 1.11 -24.81 4.37
CA TYR A 203 0.26 -24.11 3.43
C TYR A 203 -0.80 -25.04 2.84
N GLU A 204 -0.41 -26.23 2.37
CA GLU A 204 -1.35 -27.24 1.84
C GLU A 204 -2.38 -27.64 2.91
N ARG A 205 -1.96 -27.78 4.15
CA ARG A 205 -2.86 -28.06 5.28
C ARG A 205 -3.87 -26.91 5.52
N ILE A 206 -3.44 -25.67 5.39
CA ILE A 206 -4.33 -24.50 5.50
C ILE A 206 -5.35 -24.51 4.37
N VAL A 207 -4.92 -24.73 3.14
CA VAL A 207 -5.78 -24.79 1.96
C VAL A 207 -6.83 -25.89 2.11
N ALA A 208 -6.41 -27.12 2.49
CA ALA A 208 -7.33 -28.23 2.73
C ALA A 208 -8.35 -27.90 3.83
N SER A 209 -7.89 -27.34 4.97
CA SER A 209 -8.78 -26.96 6.07
C SER A 209 -9.80 -25.88 5.69
N VAL A 210 -9.48 -25.02 4.76
CA VAL A 210 -10.43 -23.99 4.25
C VAL A 210 -11.43 -24.65 3.30
N ALA A 211 -10.97 -25.51 2.37
CA ALA A 211 -11.83 -26.25 1.47
C ALA A 211 -12.87 -27.11 2.24
N ASP A 212 -12.42 -27.89 3.23
CA ASP A 212 -13.29 -28.69 4.10
C ASP A 212 -14.32 -27.83 4.84
N GLY A 213 -13.89 -26.64 5.32
CA GLY A 213 -14.78 -25.70 6.01
C GLY A 213 -15.85 -25.11 5.10
N LEU A 214 -15.52 -24.85 3.83
CA LEU A 214 -16.46 -24.34 2.82
C LEU A 214 -17.47 -25.42 2.42
N GLU A 215 -17.01 -26.64 2.14
CA GLU A 215 -17.88 -27.78 1.81
C GLU A 215 -18.87 -28.07 2.96
N PHE A 216 -18.40 -28.04 4.20
CA PHE A 216 -19.26 -28.16 5.38
C PHE A 216 -20.33 -27.06 5.43
N PHE A 217 -19.93 -25.80 5.20
CA PHE A 217 -20.85 -24.67 5.24
C PHE A 217 -21.91 -24.74 4.12
N GLU A 218 -21.52 -25.15 2.92
CA GLU A 218 -22.45 -25.35 1.78
C GLU A 218 -23.43 -26.49 2.05
N THR A 219 -22.98 -27.56 2.65
CA THR A 219 -23.81 -28.71 3.02
C THR A 219 -24.94 -28.32 3.99
N ILE A 220 -24.66 -27.36 4.91
CA ILE A 220 -25.64 -26.89 5.89
C ILE A 220 -26.48 -25.73 5.36
N SER A 221 -25.90 -24.90 4.48
CA SER A 221 -26.53 -23.69 3.93
C SER A 221 -27.26 -24.05 2.65
N SER A 222 -28.60 -24.01 2.66
CA SER A 222 -29.41 -24.20 1.44
C SER A 222 -29.37 -23.03 0.45
N LYS A 223 -28.48 -22.04 0.64
CA LYS A 223 -28.30 -20.88 -0.22
C LYS A 223 -26.95 -20.97 -0.91
N GLU A 224 -26.94 -20.67 -2.23
CA GLU A 224 -25.70 -20.45 -2.96
C GLU A 224 -24.83 -19.37 -2.29
N VAL A 225 -23.71 -19.80 -1.75
CA VAL A 225 -22.80 -18.98 -0.94
C VAL A 225 -21.89 -18.10 -1.82
N HIS A 226 -21.93 -18.26 -3.14
CA HIS A 226 -21.09 -17.58 -4.12
C HIS A 226 -20.98 -16.06 -3.93
N THR A 227 -22.05 -15.39 -3.48
CA THR A 227 -22.02 -13.94 -3.26
C THR A 227 -21.33 -13.54 -1.93
N ALA A 228 -21.36 -14.41 -0.93
CA ALA A 228 -20.77 -14.15 0.39
C ALA A 228 -19.26 -14.39 0.44
N LEU A 229 -18.73 -15.18 -0.49
CA LEU A 229 -17.31 -15.56 -0.55
C LEU A 229 -16.49 -14.71 -1.51
N ARG A 230 -17.11 -13.75 -2.19
CA ARG A 230 -16.44 -12.82 -3.09
C ARG A 230 -15.43 -11.99 -2.32
N ALA A 231 -14.16 -12.12 -2.67
CA ALA A 231 -13.09 -11.38 -2.05
C ALA A 231 -13.14 -9.92 -2.51
N ASP A 232 -13.45 -9.00 -1.60
CA ASP A 232 -13.28 -7.58 -1.89
C ASP A 232 -11.81 -7.25 -2.08
N PHE A 233 -11.52 -6.42 -3.07
CA PHE A 233 -10.18 -5.95 -3.38
C PHE A 233 -10.20 -4.44 -3.64
N TYR A 234 -9.31 -3.72 -2.97
CA TYR A 234 -9.18 -2.28 -3.07
C TYR A 234 -7.80 -1.91 -3.61
N ALA A 235 -7.71 -0.83 -4.37
CA ALA A 235 -6.45 -0.26 -4.85
C ALA A 235 -5.99 0.88 -3.95
N SER A 236 -4.67 1.12 -3.94
CA SER A 236 -4.02 2.14 -3.14
C SER A 236 -2.71 2.56 -3.81
N HIS A 237 -2.40 3.86 -3.78
CA HIS A 237 -1.12 4.39 -4.22
C HIS A 237 -0.71 5.64 -3.43
N GLU A 238 0.57 6.03 -3.52
CA GLU A 238 1.04 7.31 -2.97
C GLU A 238 0.45 8.46 -3.79
N ALA A 239 -0.30 9.34 -3.12
CA ALA A 239 -0.87 10.54 -3.76
C ALA A 239 0.23 11.57 -4.04
N LEU A 240 1.23 11.19 -4.86
CA LEU A 240 2.44 11.96 -5.05
C LEU A 240 2.27 13.07 -6.09
N VAL A 241 1.65 12.77 -7.24
CA VAL A 241 1.47 13.72 -8.35
C VAL A 241 0.12 14.42 -8.21
N LEU A 242 0.09 15.55 -7.52
CA LEU A 242 -1.17 16.21 -7.11
C LEU A 242 -2.03 16.69 -8.29
N HIS A 243 -1.46 16.98 -9.44
CA HIS A 243 -2.22 17.29 -10.66
C HIS A 243 -3.07 16.10 -11.12
N TYR A 244 -2.55 14.86 -11.00
CA TYR A 244 -3.28 13.64 -11.30
C TYR A 244 -4.41 13.40 -10.30
N GLU A 245 -4.10 13.51 -9.02
CA GLU A 245 -5.06 13.31 -7.92
C GLU A 245 -6.21 14.33 -8.00
N GLN A 246 -5.89 15.59 -8.19
CA GLN A 246 -6.85 16.67 -8.38
C GLN A 246 -7.80 16.38 -9.56
N ALA A 247 -7.25 15.95 -10.70
CA ALA A 247 -8.02 15.68 -11.90
C ALA A 247 -9.03 14.54 -11.73
N GLN A 248 -8.77 13.58 -10.81
CA GLN A 248 -9.66 12.47 -10.50
C GLN A 248 -10.54 12.73 -9.26
N THR A 249 -10.47 13.92 -8.66
CA THR A 249 -11.29 14.27 -7.50
C THR A 249 -12.67 14.76 -7.94
N ARG A 250 -13.73 14.20 -7.36
CA ARG A 250 -15.14 14.49 -7.70
C ARG A 250 -15.95 14.87 -6.48
N PHE A 251 -16.82 15.86 -6.64
CA PHE A 251 -17.88 16.14 -5.65
C PHE A 251 -19.05 15.18 -5.87
N ILE A 252 -19.40 14.44 -4.85
CA ILE A 252 -20.54 13.52 -4.87
C ILE A 252 -21.69 14.17 -4.11
N ALA A 253 -22.62 14.72 -4.83
CA ALA A 253 -23.72 15.51 -4.27
C ALA A 253 -24.57 14.75 -3.24
N ARG A 254 -24.83 13.44 -3.46
CA ARG A 254 -25.58 12.59 -2.52
C ARG A 254 -24.93 12.55 -1.13
N ASN A 255 -23.59 12.55 -1.08
CA ASN A 255 -22.82 12.46 0.17
C ASN A 255 -22.38 13.84 0.68
N ASN A 256 -22.57 14.90 -0.13
CA ASN A 256 -22.05 16.25 0.10
C ASN A 256 -20.55 16.28 0.45
N ARG A 257 -19.75 15.49 -0.27
CA ARG A 257 -18.30 15.30 0.00
C ARG A 257 -17.51 15.18 -1.30
N TRP A 258 -16.23 15.54 -1.20
CA TRP A 258 -15.25 15.34 -2.25
C TRP A 258 -14.54 13.99 -2.06
N TYR A 259 -14.39 13.25 -3.14
CA TYR A 259 -13.70 11.96 -3.18
C TYR A 259 -12.59 12.01 -4.22
N ASN A 260 -11.39 11.59 -3.85
CA ASN A 260 -10.40 11.17 -4.82
C ASN A 260 -10.80 9.79 -5.36
N LEU A 261 -11.10 9.72 -6.64
CA LEU A 261 -11.56 8.49 -7.29
C LEU A 261 -10.50 7.91 -8.25
N SER A 262 -9.23 8.31 -8.10
CA SER A 262 -8.09 7.64 -8.71
C SER A 262 -7.77 6.31 -8.03
N THR A 263 -8.14 6.19 -6.75
CA THR A 263 -7.90 5.01 -5.92
C THR A 263 -8.84 5.00 -4.70
N HIS A 264 -8.93 3.85 -4.01
CA HIS A 264 -9.75 3.76 -2.80
C HIS A 264 -9.07 4.41 -1.58
N MET A 265 -7.77 4.17 -1.40
CA MET A 265 -6.99 4.62 -0.24
C MET A 265 -5.67 5.27 -0.67
N PRO A 266 -5.64 6.57 -0.97
CA PRO A 266 -4.37 7.27 -1.19
C PRO A 266 -3.57 7.35 0.11
N TRP A 267 -2.22 7.39 0.00
CA TRP A 267 -1.38 7.68 1.17
C TRP A 267 -0.41 8.83 0.93
N ILE A 268 -0.01 9.47 2.02
CA ILE A 268 1.03 10.49 2.05
C ILE A 268 2.35 9.83 2.42
N GLY A 269 3.37 10.00 1.58
CA GLY A 269 4.73 9.56 1.85
C GLY A 269 5.41 10.39 2.95
N MET A 270 6.49 9.85 3.54
CA MET A 270 7.20 10.55 4.61
C MET A 270 7.84 11.88 4.14
N ARG A 271 8.23 11.96 2.86
CA ARG A 271 8.83 13.17 2.27
C ARG A 271 7.82 14.27 1.95
N THR A 272 6.54 13.97 2.00
CA THR A 272 5.43 14.88 1.61
C THR A 272 4.44 15.13 2.74
N ALA A 273 4.77 14.71 3.97
CA ALA A 273 3.90 14.83 5.14
C ALA A 273 4.09 16.13 5.94
N GLN A 274 4.62 17.19 5.33
CA GLN A 274 4.75 18.51 5.98
C GLN A 274 3.36 19.07 6.31
N LEU A 275 3.18 19.59 7.53
CA LEU A 275 1.90 20.06 8.05
C LEU A 275 1.29 21.23 7.26
N ASP A 276 2.13 22.08 6.70
CA ASP A 276 1.78 23.19 5.84
C ASP A 276 1.91 22.86 4.34
N GLY A 277 2.27 21.59 4.03
CA GLY A 277 2.54 21.12 2.68
C GLY A 277 1.29 20.79 1.87
N ALA A 278 1.47 20.81 0.56
CA ALA A 278 0.41 20.62 -0.43
C ALA A 278 -0.29 19.24 -0.31
N HIS A 279 0.44 18.16 0.01
CA HIS A 279 -0.15 16.82 0.13
C HIS A 279 -1.05 16.68 1.35
N VAL A 280 -0.67 17.27 2.49
CA VAL A 280 -1.51 17.28 3.69
C VAL A 280 -2.74 18.16 3.44
N GLU A 281 -2.57 19.32 2.80
CA GLU A 281 -3.68 20.19 2.40
C GLU A 281 -4.67 19.46 1.48
N TYR A 282 -4.18 18.76 0.46
CA TYR A 282 -5.02 17.99 -0.45
C TYR A 282 -5.79 16.89 0.31
N CYS A 283 -5.07 16.06 1.07
CA CYS A 283 -5.65 14.89 1.73
C CYS A 283 -6.63 15.22 2.86
N ARG A 284 -6.53 16.41 3.50
CA ARG A 284 -7.44 16.81 4.57
C ARG A 284 -8.89 17.01 4.10
N GLY A 285 -9.09 17.29 2.82
CA GLY A 285 -10.42 17.63 2.30
C GLY A 285 -11.14 16.51 1.54
N ILE A 286 -10.47 15.41 1.21
CA ILE A 286 -11.11 14.27 0.57
C ILE A 286 -11.76 13.34 1.60
N ALA A 287 -12.86 12.68 1.20
CA ALA A 287 -13.60 11.74 2.08
C ALA A 287 -12.95 10.35 2.20
N ASN A 288 -12.01 10.02 1.31
CA ASN A 288 -11.29 8.75 1.33
C ASN A 288 -10.64 8.47 2.68
N PRO A 289 -10.51 7.19 3.08
CA PRO A 289 -9.50 6.81 4.05
C PRO A 289 -8.11 7.21 3.51
N VAL A 290 -7.25 7.73 4.37
CA VAL A 290 -5.91 8.20 4.01
C VAL A 290 -4.86 7.48 4.85
N GLY A 291 -3.85 6.93 4.18
CA GLY A 291 -2.65 6.44 4.83
C GLY A 291 -1.62 7.55 5.02
N VAL A 292 -0.81 7.49 6.07
CA VAL A 292 0.35 8.37 6.24
C VAL A 292 1.54 7.58 6.73
N LYS A 293 2.67 7.70 6.03
CA LYS A 293 3.94 7.10 6.46
C LYS A 293 4.52 7.87 7.65
N VAL A 294 4.78 7.16 8.75
CA VAL A 294 5.34 7.70 9.99
C VAL A 294 6.74 7.15 10.22
N GLY A 295 7.70 8.03 10.39
CA GLY A 295 9.10 7.67 10.61
C GLY A 295 9.74 8.46 11.76
N THR A 296 11.02 8.19 12.04
CA THR A 296 11.77 8.75 13.16
C THR A 296 11.93 10.28 13.13
N ALA A 297 11.78 10.90 11.96
CA ALA A 297 11.86 12.37 11.82
C ALA A 297 10.62 13.12 12.32
N MET A 298 9.53 12.41 12.63
CA MET A 298 8.26 13.00 13.11
C MET A 298 8.24 13.01 14.63
N ASP A 299 8.33 14.18 15.24
CA ASP A 299 8.18 14.33 16.68
C ASP A 299 6.70 14.25 17.14
N ALA A 300 6.50 14.24 18.45
CA ALA A 300 5.17 14.11 19.05
C ALA A 300 4.23 15.25 18.64
N ALA A 301 4.73 16.49 18.63
CA ALA A 301 3.92 17.67 18.30
C ALA A 301 3.49 17.66 16.82
N TRP A 302 4.40 17.28 15.94
CA TRP A 302 4.09 17.09 14.52
C TRP A 302 3.00 16.03 14.34
N LEU A 303 3.18 14.85 14.94
CA LEU A 303 2.25 13.73 14.78
C LEU A 303 0.86 14.08 15.32
N GLN A 304 0.76 14.77 16.46
CA GLN A 304 -0.51 15.26 17.01
C GLN A 304 -1.22 16.21 16.04
N ARG A 305 -0.49 17.20 15.50
CA ARG A 305 -1.05 18.15 14.53
C ARG A 305 -1.45 17.46 13.22
N LEU A 306 -0.67 16.51 12.74
CA LEU A 306 -0.98 15.75 11.53
C LEU A 306 -2.30 14.98 11.67
N VAL A 307 -2.48 14.26 12.78
CA VAL A 307 -3.69 13.49 13.09
C VAL A 307 -4.91 14.41 13.16
N THR A 308 -4.83 15.52 13.89
CA THR A 308 -5.95 16.47 14.04
C THR A 308 -6.25 17.23 12.74
N THR A 309 -5.25 17.45 11.87
CA THR A 309 -5.45 18.10 10.57
C THR A 309 -6.14 17.17 9.57
N LEU A 310 -5.72 15.90 9.50
CA LEU A 310 -6.24 14.94 8.52
C LEU A 310 -7.57 14.30 8.94
N ASN A 311 -7.86 14.26 10.24
CA ASN A 311 -9.11 13.69 10.76
C ASN A 311 -9.72 14.56 11.86
N PRO A 312 -10.06 15.83 11.59
CA PRO A 312 -10.51 16.77 12.63
C PRO A 312 -11.80 16.32 13.34
N GLN A 313 -12.65 15.55 12.69
CA GLN A 313 -13.90 15.02 13.26
C GLN A 313 -13.74 13.67 13.96
N ASN A 314 -12.52 13.16 14.06
CA ASN A 314 -12.23 11.82 14.60
C ASN A 314 -13.10 10.72 13.97
N THR A 315 -13.30 10.78 12.65
CA THR A 315 -14.11 9.80 11.91
C THR A 315 -13.40 8.44 11.92
N PRO A 316 -14.06 7.36 12.36
CA PRO A 316 -13.46 6.02 12.36
C PRO A 316 -13.08 5.56 10.94
N GLY A 317 -11.94 4.87 10.83
CA GLY A 317 -11.42 4.36 9.56
C GLY A 317 -10.87 5.43 8.59
N LYS A 318 -10.92 6.72 8.96
CA LYS A 318 -10.44 7.81 8.11
C LYS A 318 -8.92 7.87 7.99
N LEU A 319 -8.20 7.61 9.07
CA LEU A 319 -6.75 7.79 9.12
C LEU A 319 -6.04 6.49 9.51
N THR A 320 -5.10 6.08 8.66
CA THR A 320 -4.20 4.96 8.89
C THR A 320 -2.77 5.47 9.02
N LEU A 321 -2.13 5.24 10.15
CA LEU A 321 -0.73 5.56 10.38
C LEU A 321 0.14 4.33 10.06
N ILE A 322 1.00 4.48 9.07
CA ILE A 322 1.86 3.43 8.53
C ILE A 322 3.27 3.67 9.08
N HIS A 323 3.56 3.10 10.26
CA HIS A 323 4.88 3.29 10.87
C HIS A 323 5.96 2.46 10.17
N ARG A 324 7.15 3.05 10.03
CA ARG A 324 8.30 2.49 9.32
C ARG A 324 9.62 2.88 9.99
N PHE A 325 9.83 2.42 11.21
CA PHE A 325 10.98 2.84 12.01
C PHE A 325 12.25 2.03 11.74
N GLY A 326 12.11 0.81 11.24
CA GLY A 326 13.16 -0.18 11.12
C GLY A 326 13.38 -0.96 12.43
N ALA A 327 13.91 -2.18 12.31
CA ALA A 327 14.14 -3.07 13.45
C ALA A 327 15.10 -2.47 14.51
N LYS A 328 15.91 -1.49 14.11
CA LYS A 328 16.87 -0.81 14.99
C LYS A 328 16.22 0.24 15.89
N ASP A 329 15.30 1.02 15.35
CA ASP A 329 14.81 2.24 16.02
C ASP A 329 13.38 2.10 16.58
N ILE A 330 12.65 1.04 16.23
CA ILE A 330 11.25 0.87 16.58
C ILE A 330 11.00 0.87 18.09
N GLU A 331 11.86 0.24 18.89
CA GLU A 331 11.68 0.15 20.35
C GLU A 331 11.70 1.51 21.03
N SER A 332 12.45 2.47 20.49
CA SER A 332 12.51 3.84 21.01
C SER A 332 11.47 4.79 20.40
N ALA A 333 11.07 4.56 19.14
CA ALA A 333 10.25 5.49 18.36
C ALA A 333 8.76 5.17 18.45
N LEU A 334 8.36 3.91 18.31
CA LEU A 334 6.95 3.54 18.28
C LEU A 334 6.19 3.84 19.57
N PRO A 335 6.74 3.60 20.79
CA PRO A 335 6.05 3.98 22.03
C PRO A 335 5.72 5.46 22.10
N LYS A 336 6.66 6.32 21.70
CA LYS A 336 6.46 7.79 21.68
C LYS A 336 5.38 8.19 20.69
N ALA A 337 5.36 7.58 19.50
CA ALA A 337 4.34 7.83 18.49
C ALA A 337 2.93 7.41 18.98
N ILE A 338 2.80 6.24 19.59
CA ILE A 338 1.52 5.77 20.15
C ILE A 338 1.03 6.72 21.25
N GLN A 339 1.92 7.13 22.17
CA GLN A 339 1.57 8.07 23.25
C GLN A 339 1.17 9.44 22.71
N ALA A 340 1.88 9.95 21.70
CA ALA A 340 1.57 11.22 21.05
C ALA A 340 0.16 11.22 20.43
N VAL A 341 -0.19 10.16 19.70
CA VAL A 341 -1.53 10.02 19.10
C VAL A 341 -2.59 9.86 20.16
N ARG A 342 -2.35 9.03 21.19
CA ARG A 342 -3.29 8.83 22.31
C ARG A 342 -3.63 10.14 23.03
N ALA A 343 -2.65 11.03 23.18
CA ALA A 343 -2.84 12.33 23.80
C ALA A 343 -3.80 13.25 23.03
N THR A 344 -4.05 13.00 21.74
CA THR A 344 -5.03 13.76 20.94
C THR A 344 -6.48 13.30 21.17
N GLY A 345 -6.70 12.15 21.76
CA GLY A 345 -8.01 11.50 21.85
C GLY A 345 -8.54 10.97 20.51
N HIS A 346 -7.74 11.04 19.44
CA HIS A 346 -8.14 10.54 18.12
C HIS A 346 -7.88 9.04 18.01
N SER A 347 -8.82 8.39 17.35
CA SER A 347 -8.70 6.98 16.97
C SER A 347 -8.08 6.86 15.56
N VAL A 348 -7.02 6.08 15.43
CA VAL A 348 -6.34 5.80 14.16
C VAL A 348 -6.16 4.31 13.97
N LEU A 349 -6.05 3.85 12.73
CA LEU A 349 -5.58 2.51 12.42
C LEU A 349 -4.05 2.52 12.36
N TRP A 350 -3.40 1.68 13.17
CA TRP A 350 -1.96 1.47 13.10
C TRP A 350 -1.63 0.26 12.23
N ILE A 351 -0.71 0.42 11.28
CA ILE A 351 -0.14 -0.69 10.52
C ILE A 351 1.38 -0.57 10.45
N CYS A 352 2.07 -1.70 10.37
CA CYS A 352 3.52 -1.76 10.25
C CYS A 352 3.95 -1.85 8.79
N ASP A 353 4.88 -0.99 8.39
CA ASP A 353 5.68 -1.11 7.16
C ASP A 353 7.09 -1.58 7.55
N PRO A 354 7.36 -2.87 7.59
CA PRO A 354 8.65 -3.38 8.01
C PRO A 354 9.69 -3.36 6.88
N MET A 355 9.36 -2.72 5.75
CA MET A 355 10.20 -2.71 4.56
C MET A 355 11.15 -1.50 4.52
N HIS A 356 10.57 -0.29 4.54
CA HIS A 356 11.31 0.93 4.21
C HIS A 356 12.34 1.34 5.27
N GLY A 357 12.14 0.99 6.53
CA GLY A 357 13.10 1.24 7.62
C GLY A 357 14.29 0.29 7.63
N ASN A 358 14.20 -0.82 6.89
CA ASN A 358 15.20 -1.88 6.85
C ASN A 358 15.93 -1.98 5.49
N THR A 359 15.83 -0.94 4.65
CA THR A 359 16.56 -0.92 3.37
C THR A 359 18.04 -0.60 3.61
N GLU A 360 18.92 -1.42 3.09
CA GLU A 360 20.37 -1.27 3.16
C GLU A 360 21.01 -1.48 1.78
N SER A 361 22.29 -1.18 1.65
CA SER A 361 23.09 -1.48 0.45
C SER A 361 23.91 -2.72 0.69
N SER A 362 23.87 -3.68 -0.23
CA SER A 362 24.75 -4.85 -0.24
C SER A 362 26.20 -4.49 -0.54
N GLN A 363 27.11 -5.44 -0.42
CA GLN A 363 28.53 -5.27 -0.80
C GLN A 363 28.70 -4.92 -2.29
N SER A 364 27.78 -5.36 -3.15
CA SER A 364 27.78 -5.04 -4.59
C SER A 364 27.14 -3.67 -4.91
N GLY A 365 26.69 -2.90 -3.91
CA GLY A 365 26.04 -1.61 -4.08
C GLY A 365 24.54 -1.69 -4.43
N LEU A 366 23.99 -2.89 -4.60
CA LEU A 366 22.57 -3.08 -4.79
C LEU A 366 21.81 -2.81 -3.49
N LYS A 367 20.65 -2.17 -3.59
CA LYS A 367 19.74 -2.07 -2.45
C LYS A 367 19.17 -3.43 -2.12
N THR A 368 19.05 -3.75 -0.84
CA THR A 368 18.42 -4.98 -0.36
C THR A 368 17.74 -4.77 0.97
N ARG A 369 17.04 -5.80 1.45
CA ARG A 369 16.46 -5.89 2.79
C ARG A 369 16.71 -7.27 3.33
N ARG A 370 17.16 -7.37 4.58
CA ARG A 370 17.28 -8.67 5.26
C ARG A 370 15.92 -9.10 5.77
N PHE A 371 15.47 -10.25 5.39
CA PHE A 371 14.17 -10.80 5.77
C PHE A 371 14.03 -10.90 7.30
N GLU A 372 15.10 -11.23 8.00
CA GLU A 372 15.14 -11.30 9.46
C GLU A 372 14.86 -9.93 10.12
N ASN A 373 15.34 -8.82 9.52
CA ASN A 373 15.06 -7.47 10.02
C ASN A 373 13.60 -7.08 9.79
N ILE A 374 13.01 -7.51 8.68
CA ILE A 374 11.58 -7.32 8.37
C ILE A 374 10.74 -8.02 9.45
N LEU A 375 11.06 -9.28 9.73
CA LEU A 375 10.37 -10.05 10.77
C LEU A 375 10.56 -9.44 12.17
N ARG A 376 11.78 -9.02 12.50
CA ARG A 376 12.09 -8.43 13.79
C ARG A 376 11.31 -7.13 14.03
N GLU A 377 11.23 -6.23 13.03
CA GLU A 377 10.44 -5.00 13.16
C GLU A 377 8.97 -5.32 13.40
N LEU A 378 8.42 -6.29 12.69
CA LEU A 378 7.01 -6.69 12.83
C LEU A 378 6.73 -7.30 14.22
N ASP A 379 7.64 -8.13 14.75
CA ASP A 379 7.52 -8.68 16.09
C ASP A 379 7.55 -7.63 17.19
N LEU A 380 8.51 -6.73 17.07
CA LEU A 380 8.65 -5.60 17.99
C LEU A 380 7.41 -4.72 17.93
N ALA A 381 6.89 -4.44 16.71
CA ALA A 381 5.65 -3.70 16.53
C ALA A 381 4.49 -4.36 17.28
N THR A 382 4.30 -5.66 17.07
CA THR A 382 3.21 -6.41 17.71
C THR A 382 3.28 -6.35 19.23
N ARG A 383 4.47 -6.61 19.79
CA ARG A 383 4.69 -6.57 21.26
C ARG A 383 4.45 -5.18 21.84
N ILE A 384 5.04 -4.14 21.21
CA ILE A 384 4.91 -2.76 21.71
C ILE A 384 3.44 -2.32 21.70
N HIS A 385 2.67 -2.65 20.66
CA HIS A 385 1.25 -2.35 20.64
C HIS A 385 0.49 -3.07 21.75
N GLN A 386 0.79 -4.35 21.99
CA GLN A 386 0.18 -5.13 23.08
C GLN A 386 0.53 -4.55 24.45
N ASP A 387 1.82 -4.27 24.70
CA ASP A 387 2.30 -3.76 25.99
C ASP A 387 1.71 -2.38 26.34
N LEU A 388 1.46 -1.57 25.33
CA LEU A 388 0.86 -0.23 25.49
C LEU A 388 -0.68 -0.24 25.41
N GLY A 389 -1.33 -1.38 25.26
CA GLY A 389 -2.77 -1.46 25.07
C GLY A 389 -3.24 -0.71 23.83
N SER A 390 -2.45 -0.73 22.78
CA SER A 390 -2.77 -0.27 21.42
C SER A 390 -2.98 -1.48 20.52
N HIS A 391 -3.48 -1.27 19.30
CA HIS A 391 -3.74 -2.36 18.36
C HIS A 391 -2.98 -2.17 17.05
N LEU A 392 -2.17 -3.18 16.66
CA LEU A 392 -1.59 -3.28 15.33
C LEU A 392 -2.63 -3.95 14.42
N GLY A 393 -3.29 -3.15 13.59
CA GLY A 393 -4.41 -3.61 12.78
C GLY A 393 -4.02 -4.00 11.34
N GLY A 394 -2.74 -4.06 11.00
CA GLY A 394 -2.33 -4.47 9.66
C GLY A 394 -0.86 -4.34 9.34
N VAL A 395 -0.53 -4.68 8.09
CA VAL A 395 0.82 -4.56 7.52
C VAL A 395 0.78 -3.89 6.16
N HIS A 396 1.89 -3.21 5.82
CA HIS A 396 2.14 -2.58 4.53
C HIS A 396 3.46 -3.11 3.96
N VAL A 397 3.41 -3.88 2.87
CA VAL A 397 4.57 -4.60 2.35
C VAL A 397 4.82 -4.35 0.86
N GLU A 398 6.08 -4.26 0.47
CA GLU A 398 6.50 -4.24 -0.93
C GLU A 398 6.82 -5.66 -1.37
N LEU A 399 6.04 -6.17 -2.32
CA LEU A 399 6.12 -7.55 -2.78
C LEU A 399 5.79 -7.66 -4.28
N THR A 400 6.18 -8.80 -4.85
CA THR A 400 5.79 -9.19 -6.20
C THR A 400 5.39 -10.66 -6.24
N GLY A 401 4.57 -11.04 -7.22
CA GLY A 401 4.23 -12.44 -7.51
C GLY A 401 5.28 -13.17 -8.36
N GLU A 402 6.46 -12.57 -8.55
CA GLU A 402 7.55 -13.14 -9.33
C GLU A 402 8.66 -13.73 -8.45
N ASP A 403 9.48 -14.61 -9.04
CA ASP A 403 10.66 -15.19 -8.39
C ASP A 403 11.86 -14.23 -8.52
N VAL A 404 11.81 -13.12 -7.80
CA VAL A 404 12.93 -12.17 -7.75
C VAL A 404 13.87 -12.46 -6.58
N THR A 405 15.11 -11.99 -6.70
CA THR A 405 16.15 -12.10 -5.66
C THR A 405 16.58 -10.71 -5.20
N GLU A 406 15.62 -9.90 -4.67
CA GLU A 406 15.86 -8.51 -4.28
C GLU A 406 16.07 -8.35 -2.76
N CYS A 407 15.52 -9.27 -1.95
CA CYS A 407 15.70 -9.34 -0.50
C CYS A 407 16.49 -10.58 -0.12
N THR A 408 17.41 -10.47 0.84
CA THR A 408 18.20 -11.58 1.36
C THR A 408 17.47 -12.31 2.48
N GLY A 409 17.88 -13.57 2.77
CA GLY A 409 17.26 -14.42 3.79
C GLY A 409 16.00 -15.14 3.31
N GLY A 410 15.11 -15.44 4.23
CA GLY A 410 13.93 -16.28 4.01
C GLY A 410 14.28 -17.76 3.94
N ALA A 411 13.29 -18.62 3.70
CA ALA A 411 13.42 -20.07 3.72
C ALA A 411 14.48 -20.63 2.76
N ARG A 412 14.70 -19.95 1.61
CA ARG A 412 15.77 -20.31 0.67
C ARG A 412 17.17 -19.88 1.13
N GLY A 413 17.29 -19.04 2.14
CA GLY A 413 18.57 -18.51 2.61
C GLY A 413 19.30 -17.67 1.56
N LEU A 414 18.57 -16.82 0.81
CA LEU A 414 19.17 -15.97 -0.23
C LEU A 414 20.28 -15.08 0.36
N ALA A 415 21.48 -15.17 -0.22
CA ALA A 415 22.64 -14.39 0.18
C ALA A 415 22.86 -13.17 -0.74
N ASP A 416 23.78 -12.28 -0.36
CA ASP A 416 24.12 -11.08 -1.16
C ASP A 416 24.56 -11.42 -2.59
N LEU A 417 25.21 -12.59 -2.80
CA LEU A 417 25.64 -13.06 -4.12
C LEU A 417 24.47 -13.47 -5.01
N ASP A 418 23.33 -13.85 -4.43
CA ASP A 418 22.14 -14.25 -5.17
C ASP A 418 21.37 -13.06 -5.75
N LEU A 419 21.57 -11.85 -5.20
CA LEU A 419 20.83 -10.65 -5.60
C LEU A 419 20.92 -10.38 -7.11
N GLN A 420 22.05 -10.64 -7.74
CA GLN A 420 22.27 -10.37 -9.17
C GLN A 420 21.52 -11.34 -10.10
N ARG A 421 20.99 -12.47 -9.59
CA ARG A 421 20.37 -13.52 -10.42
C ARG A 421 19.06 -13.08 -11.04
N ALA A 422 18.22 -12.36 -10.27
CA ALA A 422 16.90 -11.93 -10.70
C ALA A 422 16.48 -10.61 -10.01
N TYR A 423 17.37 -9.63 -9.97
CA TYR A 423 17.06 -8.30 -9.46
C TYR A 423 16.34 -7.50 -10.56
N LYS A 424 15.04 -7.24 -10.40
CA LYS A 424 14.20 -6.59 -11.41
C LYS A 424 13.77 -5.17 -11.02
N SER A 425 13.79 -4.84 -9.72
CA SER A 425 13.31 -3.53 -9.26
C SER A 425 14.23 -2.41 -9.73
N SER A 426 13.67 -1.40 -10.37
CA SER A 426 14.37 -0.15 -10.73
C SER A 426 14.45 0.86 -9.56
N VAL A 427 13.82 0.54 -8.42
CA VAL A 427 13.64 1.46 -7.28
C VAL A 427 14.05 0.80 -5.96
N ASP A 428 13.14 0.24 -5.17
CA ASP A 428 13.47 -0.41 -3.91
C ASP A 428 13.16 -1.91 -3.97
N PRO A 429 13.91 -2.76 -3.25
CA PRO A 429 13.78 -4.22 -3.29
C PRO A 429 12.42 -4.69 -2.77
N ARG A 430 11.88 -5.76 -3.35
CA ARG A 430 10.59 -6.35 -3.02
C ARG A 430 10.78 -7.77 -2.48
N LEU A 431 9.86 -8.22 -1.65
CA LEU A 431 9.75 -9.64 -1.33
C LEU A 431 9.30 -10.40 -2.59
N ASN A 432 9.91 -11.55 -2.84
CA ASN A 432 9.39 -12.49 -3.82
C ASN A 432 8.15 -13.23 -3.26
N TYR A 433 7.50 -14.04 -4.08
CA TYR A 433 6.27 -14.72 -3.67
C TYR A 433 6.47 -15.68 -2.48
N GLU A 434 7.62 -16.39 -2.36
CA GLU A 434 7.89 -17.28 -1.23
C GLU A 434 8.07 -16.52 0.07
N GLN A 435 8.92 -15.49 0.06
CA GLN A 435 9.13 -14.62 1.23
C GLN A 435 7.82 -13.95 1.67
N SER A 436 6.95 -13.61 0.72
CA SER A 436 5.63 -13.03 1.00
C SER A 436 4.71 -14.01 1.73
N LEU A 437 4.65 -15.27 1.27
CA LEU A 437 3.87 -16.32 1.95
C LEU A 437 4.48 -16.69 3.31
N GLU A 438 5.80 -16.77 3.41
CA GLU A 438 6.51 -17.01 4.66
C GLU A 438 6.19 -15.90 5.69
N LEU A 439 6.19 -14.64 5.27
CA LEU A 439 5.79 -13.53 6.11
C LEU A 439 4.36 -13.70 6.64
N ALA A 440 3.41 -14.08 5.77
CA ALA A 440 2.02 -14.30 6.17
C ALA A 440 1.88 -15.47 7.16
N LEU A 441 2.60 -16.57 6.95
CA LEU A 441 2.62 -17.73 7.84
C LEU A 441 3.18 -17.36 9.22
N LEU A 442 4.27 -16.61 9.27
CA LEU A 442 4.89 -16.18 10.53
C LEU A 442 4.00 -15.19 11.31
N ILE A 443 3.30 -14.28 10.62
CA ILE A 443 2.28 -13.42 11.25
C ILE A 443 1.17 -14.30 11.85
N ALA A 444 0.68 -15.28 11.11
CA ALA A 444 -0.38 -16.18 11.53
C ALA A 444 0.02 -17.01 12.75
N GLU A 445 1.22 -17.57 12.78
CA GLU A 445 1.74 -18.38 13.90
C GLU A 445 1.86 -17.57 15.20
N ARG A 446 2.43 -16.36 15.12
CA ARG A 446 2.69 -15.49 16.28
C ARG A 446 1.43 -14.95 16.94
N ASN A 447 0.36 -14.86 16.18
CA ASN A 447 -0.94 -14.42 16.69
C ASN A 447 -1.85 -15.59 17.12
N ARG A 448 -1.41 -16.86 16.96
CA ARG A 448 -2.10 -17.99 17.58
C ARG A 448 -1.96 -17.89 19.09
N ALA A 449 -3.08 -17.70 19.80
CA ALA A 449 -3.08 -17.82 21.25
C ALA A 449 -2.44 -19.16 21.65
N PRO A 450 -1.61 -19.22 22.72
CA PRO A 450 -1.07 -20.49 23.18
C PRO A 450 -2.22 -21.47 23.36
N ARG A 451 -2.14 -22.64 22.69
CA ARG A 451 -3.12 -23.70 22.89
C ARG A 451 -3.14 -23.99 24.39
N ARG A 452 -4.24 -23.66 25.07
CA ARG A 452 -4.45 -24.13 26.41
C ARG A 452 -4.30 -25.64 26.36
N SER A 453 -3.22 -26.17 26.94
CA SER A 453 -3.06 -27.59 27.16
C SER A 453 -4.29 -28.08 27.92
N ARG A 454 -5.11 -28.90 27.25
CA ARG A 454 -6.18 -29.63 27.87
C ARG A 454 -5.60 -30.80 28.67
#